data_27d1dc056ad1a295898aeabc7fd58365
#
_entry.id   27d1dc056ad1a295898aeabc7fd58365
#
_cell.length_a   1.000
_cell.length_b   1.000
_cell.length_c   1.000
_cell.angle_alpha   90.00
_cell.angle_beta   90.00
_cell.angle_gamma   90.00
#
_symmetry.space_group_name_H-M   'P 1'
#
loop_
_entity.id
_entity.type
_entity.pdbx_description
1 polymer ?
#
loop_
_entity_poly.entity_id
_entity_poly.type
_entity_poly.pdbx_seq_one_letter_code
_entity_poly.pdbx_strand_id
1 'polypeptide(L)'
;MKKLIIYILPLVLLASCAKNLDEYNIDQKNPKTVSAGSLFGNALKQLVDNQTTPSVNINVLRFWMQQWTATTYQDEPRYNITTRNIPLAYWTPFYREVLQDLKESRRLTDEDESLDAAVKNNRIAVTEITAVYTWSVLVNTWGDVPYTEALTDVNQPKYDDAASIYADLFTRLDAAIAQITPGSNFGGSDLLYNDDTAAWLKFAHSLKMKLAITLADVDAATAQAAITTSASQGFTSNADNAAFAYLNTTPNNNPISANLNPVYTSRQDYVAGETLVTLMNTVNDPRRPFYFTAVNGAYLGGRIGVNNDYASYSKPSDRIIQPDFEALLMDYSEVEFILAEAAARWGIAGTPETHYNAAITASITYWGGTGAQALAYLAQPQVAYATAAGTYKQKIGMQKYIALYNRGYDAWVEWRRLDYPALRPAAEAESVIPLRLTYPTSERTLNRSNVESAATAIGGDEVGTKIFWDVF
;
A
#
# COMPACT_ATOMS: atom_id res chain seq x y z
N MET A 1 -62.11 -48.37 -19.07
CA MET A 1 -61.76 -46.95 -19.00
C MET A 1 -61.21 -46.52 -17.62
N LYS A 2 -61.75 -46.98 -16.48
CA LYS A 2 -61.22 -46.60 -15.15
C LYS A 2 -59.75 -47.08 -14.83
N LYS A 3 -59.33 -48.20 -15.40
CA LYS A 3 -57.96 -48.75 -15.16
C LYS A 3 -56.88 -48.03 -16.03
N LEU A 4 -57.27 -47.39 -17.15
CA LEU A 4 -56.32 -46.64 -18.02
C LEU A 4 -55.99 -45.29 -17.41
N ILE A 5 -56.89 -44.68 -16.69
CA ILE A 5 -56.71 -43.36 -16.02
C ILE A 5 -55.73 -43.46 -14.87
N ILE A 6 -55.66 -44.62 -14.18
CA ILE A 6 -54.74 -44.87 -13.02
C ILE A 6 -53.27 -44.92 -13.46
N TYR A 7 -52.98 -45.31 -14.72
CA TYR A 7 -51.60 -45.38 -15.21
C TYR A 7 -51.12 -44.11 -15.90
N ILE A 8 -52.04 -43.22 -16.31
CA ILE A 8 -51.71 -41.94 -16.93
C ILE A 8 -51.41 -40.87 -15.87
N LEU A 9 -52.08 -40.90 -14.72
CA LEU A 9 -51.90 -39.92 -13.66
C LEU A 9 -50.45 -39.86 -13.08
N PRO A 10 -49.76 -40.99 -12.81
CA PRO A 10 -48.37 -40.92 -12.35
C PRO A 10 -47.39 -40.49 -13.45
N LEU A 11 -47.71 -40.69 -14.74
CA LEU A 11 -46.82 -40.24 -15.84
C LEU A 11 -46.85 -38.73 -16.02
N VAL A 12 -47.98 -38.07 -15.75
CA VAL A 12 -48.10 -36.59 -15.80
C VAL A 12 -47.40 -35.91 -14.61
N LEU A 13 -47.33 -36.58 -13.45
CA LEU A 13 -46.61 -36.08 -12.27
C LEU A 13 -45.09 -36.15 -12.41
N LEU A 14 -44.56 -36.99 -13.27
CA LEU A 14 -43.12 -37.10 -13.55
C LEU A 14 -42.62 -36.03 -14.57
N ALA A 15 -43.52 -35.44 -15.33
CA ALA A 15 -43.17 -34.43 -16.32
C ALA A 15 -43.14 -32.96 -15.75
N SER A 16 -43.58 -32.77 -14.50
CA SER A 16 -43.73 -31.46 -13.89
C SER A 16 -42.46 -30.90 -13.21
N CYS A 17 -41.41 -31.70 -13.00
CA CYS A 17 -40.24 -31.28 -12.23
C CYS A 17 -39.01 -30.92 -13.05
N ALA A 18 -39.10 -30.91 -14.40
CA ALA A 18 -37.87 -30.76 -15.22
C ALA A 18 -37.66 -29.37 -15.85
N LYS A 19 -38.56 -28.42 -15.63
CA LYS A 19 -38.52 -27.16 -16.42
C LYS A 19 -37.59 -26.06 -15.90
N ASN A 20 -37.06 -26.14 -14.68
CA ASN A 20 -36.27 -25.03 -14.11
C ASN A 20 -34.99 -25.48 -13.37
N LEU A 21 -34.52 -26.70 -13.58
CA LEU A 21 -33.28 -27.16 -12.95
C LEU A 21 -32.05 -26.33 -13.41
N ASP A 22 -32.08 -25.86 -14.64
CA ASP A 22 -30.97 -25.03 -15.19
C ASP A 22 -30.96 -23.63 -14.57
N GLU A 23 -32.12 -23.04 -14.22
CA GLU A 23 -32.18 -21.76 -13.53
C GLU A 23 -31.72 -21.86 -12.06
N TYR A 24 -31.95 -22.98 -11.40
CA TYR A 24 -31.47 -23.23 -10.03
C TYR A 24 -29.97 -23.55 -9.98
N ASN A 25 -29.37 -23.97 -11.09
CA ASN A 25 -27.94 -24.21 -11.22
C ASN A 25 -27.13 -22.96 -11.65
N ILE A 26 -27.78 -21.83 -11.86
CA ILE A 26 -27.08 -20.57 -12.07
C ILE A 26 -26.64 -20.07 -10.68
N ASP A 27 -25.35 -20.19 -10.42
CA ASP A 27 -24.74 -19.59 -9.21
C ASP A 27 -24.81 -18.06 -9.34
N GLN A 28 -25.82 -17.48 -8.72
CA GLN A 28 -26.03 -16.02 -8.73
C GLN A 28 -24.99 -15.28 -7.88
N LYS A 29 -24.24 -15.99 -7.02
CA LYS A 29 -23.19 -15.41 -6.19
C LYS A 29 -21.83 -15.38 -6.90
N ASN A 30 -21.60 -16.28 -7.85
CA ASN A 30 -20.40 -16.36 -8.65
C ASN A 30 -20.78 -16.22 -10.14
N PRO A 31 -20.90 -15.00 -10.65
CA PRO A 31 -21.27 -14.77 -12.04
C PRO A 31 -20.25 -15.41 -13.00
N LYS A 32 -20.73 -16.11 -14.03
CA LYS A 32 -19.87 -16.75 -15.04
C LYS A 32 -19.15 -15.74 -15.95
N THR A 33 -19.64 -14.50 -15.97
CA THR A 33 -19.06 -13.39 -16.74
C THR A 33 -18.94 -12.17 -15.83
N VAL A 34 -17.74 -11.63 -15.77
CA VAL A 34 -17.42 -10.42 -14.99
C VAL A 34 -16.94 -9.36 -15.95
N SER A 35 -17.31 -8.09 -15.76
CA SER A 35 -16.83 -7.00 -16.60
C SER A 35 -15.38 -6.62 -16.27
N ALA A 36 -14.64 -6.11 -17.26
CA ALA A 36 -13.30 -5.58 -17.05
C ALA A 36 -13.28 -4.50 -15.94
N GLY A 37 -14.29 -3.62 -15.89
CA GLY A 37 -14.39 -2.59 -14.86
C GLY A 37 -14.60 -3.15 -13.45
N SER A 38 -15.43 -4.21 -13.30
CA SER A 38 -15.63 -4.83 -11.98
C SER A 38 -14.35 -5.47 -11.44
N LEU A 39 -13.57 -6.12 -12.30
CA LEU A 39 -12.26 -6.69 -11.92
C LEU A 39 -11.27 -5.60 -11.56
N PHE A 40 -11.19 -4.53 -12.33
CA PHE A 40 -10.33 -3.39 -12.03
C PHE A 40 -10.69 -2.74 -10.68
N GLY A 41 -11.97 -2.46 -10.44
CA GLY A 41 -12.44 -1.91 -9.17
C GLY A 41 -12.18 -2.83 -7.98
N ASN A 42 -12.36 -4.16 -8.15
CA ASN A 42 -12.00 -5.14 -7.11
C ASN A 42 -10.49 -5.15 -6.84
N ALA A 43 -9.67 -5.17 -7.89
CA ALA A 43 -8.22 -5.14 -7.74
C ALA A 43 -7.74 -3.89 -6.98
N LEU A 44 -8.26 -2.69 -7.30
CA LEU A 44 -7.97 -1.46 -6.56
C LEU A 44 -8.35 -1.59 -5.09
N LYS A 45 -9.56 -2.08 -4.81
CA LYS A 45 -10.03 -2.26 -3.43
C LYS A 45 -9.15 -3.23 -2.65
N GLN A 46 -8.83 -4.39 -3.22
CA GLN A 46 -8.00 -5.39 -2.57
C GLN A 46 -6.57 -4.89 -2.31
N LEU A 47 -6.00 -4.14 -3.26
CA LEU A 47 -4.70 -3.50 -3.11
C LEU A 47 -4.72 -2.54 -1.90
N VAL A 48 -5.69 -1.64 -1.87
CA VAL A 48 -5.79 -0.63 -0.81
C VAL A 48 -6.14 -1.26 0.54
N ASP A 49 -7.05 -2.22 0.58
CA ASP A 49 -7.41 -2.93 1.81
C ASP A 49 -6.20 -3.65 2.41
N ASN A 50 -5.37 -4.32 1.58
CA ASN A 50 -4.18 -5.03 2.03
C ASN A 50 -3.11 -4.07 2.59
N GLN A 51 -2.98 -2.88 2.03
CA GLN A 51 -2.08 -1.84 2.55
C GLN A 51 -2.63 -1.15 3.81
N THR A 52 -3.95 -1.06 3.94
CA THR A 52 -4.61 -0.27 4.99
C THR A 52 -4.97 -1.08 6.22
N THR A 53 -5.27 -2.38 6.06
CA THR A 53 -5.73 -3.21 7.18
C THR A 53 -4.77 -3.15 8.37
N PRO A 54 -5.27 -3.01 9.61
CA PRO A 54 -4.47 -3.13 10.82
C PRO A 54 -4.43 -4.57 11.33
N SER A 55 -5.00 -5.53 10.59
CA SER A 55 -5.03 -6.93 11.01
C SER A 55 -3.62 -7.47 11.19
N VAL A 56 -3.29 -7.86 12.40
CA VAL A 56 -2.00 -8.49 12.75
C VAL A 56 -1.76 -9.80 12.02
N ASN A 57 -2.80 -10.39 11.45
CA ASN A 57 -2.67 -11.60 10.63
C ASN A 57 -2.17 -11.30 9.21
N ILE A 58 -2.17 -10.03 8.78
CA ILE A 58 -1.86 -9.63 7.40
C ILE A 58 -0.78 -8.55 7.37
N ASN A 59 -1.03 -7.39 8.00
CA ASN A 59 -0.20 -6.20 7.88
C ASN A 59 0.30 -5.72 9.24
N VAL A 60 1.57 -5.93 9.50
CA VAL A 60 2.25 -5.63 10.78
C VAL A 60 3.16 -4.40 10.70
N LEU A 61 3.22 -3.74 9.54
CA LEU A 61 4.24 -2.74 9.24
C LEU A 61 4.14 -1.47 10.10
N ARG A 62 2.93 -1.12 10.60
CA ARG A 62 2.78 -0.03 11.58
C ARG A 62 3.46 -0.33 12.91
N PHE A 63 3.53 -1.61 13.31
CA PHE A 63 4.28 -2.02 14.50
C PHE A 63 5.78 -1.96 14.27
N TRP A 64 6.27 -2.45 13.14
CA TRP A 64 7.68 -2.41 12.80
C TRP A 64 8.20 -0.98 12.71
N MET A 65 7.38 -0.10 12.16
CA MET A 65 7.67 1.34 12.14
C MET A 65 7.29 2.06 13.43
N GLN A 66 6.91 1.34 14.47
CA GLN A 66 6.65 1.88 15.79
C GLN A 66 5.68 3.08 15.83
N GLN A 67 4.80 3.12 14.82
CA GLN A 67 3.71 4.09 14.77
C GLN A 67 2.62 3.73 15.79
N TRP A 68 2.37 2.44 15.93
CA TRP A 68 1.47 1.83 16.91
C TRP A 68 2.21 0.73 17.68
N THR A 69 1.65 0.31 18.82
CA THR A 69 2.08 -0.89 19.54
C THR A 69 0.88 -1.63 20.09
N ALA A 70 1.08 -2.90 20.46
CA ALA A 70 0.00 -3.76 20.94
C ALA A 70 -0.23 -3.58 22.44
N THR A 71 -1.47 -3.81 22.88
CA THR A 71 -1.82 -3.88 24.29
C THR A 71 -1.50 -5.24 24.90
N THR A 72 -1.78 -6.34 24.17
CA THR A 72 -1.71 -7.69 24.74
C THR A 72 -0.89 -8.66 23.88
N TYR A 73 -1.10 -8.68 22.57
CA TYR A 73 -0.45 -9.64 21.67
C TYR A 73 0.86 -9.06 21.16
N GLN A 74 2.00 -9.67 21.58
CA GLN A 74 3.32 -9.09 21.36
C GLN A 74 4.14 -9.77 20.25
N ASP A 75 3.65 -10.85 19.66
CA ASP A 75 4.37 -11.56 18.58
C ASP A 75 4.79 -10.60 17.46
N GLU A 76 3.84 -9.84 16.93
CA GLU A 76 4.06 -8.97 15.79
C GLU A 76 4.93 -7.72 16.13
N PRO A 77 4.70 -7.01 17.26
CA PRO A 77 5.60 -5.96 17.71
C PRO A 77 7.02 -6.43 18.02
N ARG A 78 7.22 -7.73 18.35
CA ARG A 78 8.52 -8.38 18.61
C ARG A 78 9.14 -9.01 17.37
N TYR A 79 8.51 -8.80 16.20
CA TYR A 79 8.96 -9.27 14.89
C TYR A 79 8.79 -10.77 14.64
N ASN A 80 7.92 -11.46 15.39
CA ASN A 80 7.52 -12.81 15.08
C ASN A 80 6.51 -12.80 13.92
N ILE A 81 6.92 -13.32 12.77
CA ILE A 81 6.10 -13.40 11.56
C ILE A 81 5.62 -14.81 11.25
N THR A 82 6.05 -15.80 12.04
CA THR A 82 5.81 -17.22 11.77
C THR A 82 4.55 -17.74 12.42
N THR A 83 4.27 -17.34 13.65
CA THR A 83 3.09 -17.80 14.42
C THR A 83 1.78 -17.62 13.65
N ARG A 84 1.61 -16.51 12.95
CA ARG A 84 0.41 -16.19 12.15
C ARG A 84 0.61 -16.32 10.64
N ASN A 85 1.78 -16.84 10.21
CA ASN A 85 2.12 -16.99 8.80
C ASN A 85 1.93 -15.68 7.99
N ILE A 86 2.42 -14.57 8.55
CA ILE A 86 2.30 -13.22 7.98
C ILE A 86 2.80 -13.17 6.53
N PRO A 87 3.96 -13.79 6.17
CA PRO A 87 4.44 -13.75 4.79
C PRO A 87 3.42 -14.26 3.78
N LEU A 88 2.74 -15.37 4.06
CA LEU A 88 1.71 -15.90 3.15
C LEU A 88 0.46 -15.03 3.10
N ALA A 89 0.01 -14.56 4.27
CA ALA A 89 -1.21 -13.76 4.37
C ALA A 89 -1.08 -12.41 3.66
N TYR A 90 0.13 -11.81 3.66
CA TYR A 90 0.41 -10.56 2.97
C TYR A 90 0.69 -10.74 1.47
N TRP A 91 1.32 -11.87 1.07
CA TRP A 91 1.63 -12.22 -0.31
C TRP A 91 0.40 -12.54 -1.16
N THR A 92 -0.47 -13.39 -0.62
CA THR A 92 -1.56 -14.00 -1.39
C THR A 92 -2.50 -12.99 -2.04
N PRO A 93 -2.97 -11.92 -1.36
CA PRO A 93 -3.86 -10.94 -1.98
C PRO A 93 -3.26 -10.25 -3.21
N PHE A 94 -1.96 -9.96 -3.20
CA PHE A 94 -1.33 -9.27 -4.34
C PHE A 94 -1.36 -10.11 -5.62
N TYR A 95 -1.05 -11.42 -5.52
CA TYR A 95 -1.07 -12.29 -6.70
C TYR A 95 -2.49 -12.68 -7.10
N ARG A 96 -3.29 -13.14 -6.14
CA ARG A 96 -4.58 -13.77 -6.42
C ARG A 96 -5.71 -12.76 -6.63
N GLU A 97 -5.77 -11.70 -5.81
CA GLU A 97 -6.90 -10.76 -5.80
C GLU A 97 -6.60 -9.49 -6.61
N VAL A 98 -5.32 -9.07 -6.67
CA VAL A 98 -4.95 -7.84 -7.36
C VAL A 98 -4.44 -8.13 -8.77
N LEU A 99 -3.29 -8.78 -8.88
CA LEU A 99 -2.62 -8.96 -10.17
C LEU A 99 -3.40 -9.88 -11.12
N GLN A 100 -4.06 -10.92 -10.60
CA GLN A 100 -4.90 -11.80 -11.43
C GLN A 100 -6.11 -11.05 -11.98
N ASP A 101 -6.76 -10.23 -11.15
CA ASP A 101 -7.91 -9.44 -11.60
C ASP A 101 -7.49 -8.35 -12.60
N LEU A 102 -6.33 -7.71 -12.39
CA LEU A 102 -5.78 -6.73 -13.35
C LEU A 102 -5.45 -7.40 -14.68
N LYS A 103 -4.84 -8.60 -14.67
CA LYS A 103 -4.54 -9.36 -15.87
C LYS A 103 -5.81 -9.68 -16.67
N GLU A 104 -6.83 -10.17 -15.98
CA GLU A 104 -8.10 -10.51 -16.62
C GLU A 104 -8.88 -9.28 -17.08
N SER A 105 -8.88 -8.19 -16.29
CA SER A 105 -9.44 -6.90 -16.68
C SER A 105 -8.82 -6.38 -17.97
N ARG A 106 -7.49 -6.46 -18.08
CA ARG A 106 -6.77 -6.09 -19.31
C ARG A 106 -7.16 -6.98 -20.48
N ARG A 107 -7.17 -8.32 -20.30
CA ARG A 107 -7.56 -9.25 -21.36
C ARG A 107 -8.96 -8.96 -21.90
N LEU A 108 -9.95 -8.77 -21.01
CA LEU A 108 -11.32 -8.43 -21.41
C LEU A 108 -11.41 -7.06 -22.09
N THR A 109 -10.60 -6.10 -21.67
CA THR A 109 -10.51 -4.78 -22.33
C THR A 109 -9.91 -4.92 -23.72
N ASP A 110 -8.85 -5.74 -23.90
CA ASP A 110 -8.21 -5.98 -25.21
C ASP A 110 -9.15 -6.69 -26.20
N GLU A 111 -10.01 -7.58 -25.72
CA GLU A 111 -10.97 -8.33 -26.54
C GLU A 111 -12.26 -7.55 -26.84
N ASP A 112 -12.54 -6.45 -26.14
CA ASP A 112 -13.74 -5.66 -26.36
C ASP A 112 -13.60 -4.75 -27.59
N GLU A 113 -14.15 -5.22 -28.71
CA GLU A 113 -14.15 -4.49 -29.99
C GLU A 113 -15.16 -3.32 -30.02
N SER A 114 -16.03 -3.20 -29.03
CA SER A 114 -17.03 -2.14 -28.95
C SER A 114 -16.48 -0.84 -28.35
N LEU A 115 -15.30 -0.88 -27.73
CA LEU A 115 -14.67 0.29 -27.12
C LEU A 115 -14.00 1.18 -28.15
N ASP A 116 -14.18 2.49 -27.97
CA ASP A 116 -13.33 3.47 -28.65
C ASP A 116 -11.86 3.25 -28.31
N ALA A 117 -10.97 3.42 -29.29
CA ALA A 117 -9.53 3.17 -29.12
C ALA A 117 -8.92 3.99 -27.97
N ALA A 118 -9.36 5.24 -27.76
CA ALA A 118 -8.90 6.08 -26.66
C ALA A 118 -9.32 5.50 -25.30
N VAL A 119 -10.57 5.07 -25.15
CA VAL A 119 -11.08 4.43 -23.91
C VAL A 119 -10.34 3.13 -23.65
N LYS A 120 -10.16 2.29 -24.67
CA LYS A 120 -9.39 1.02 -24.56
C LYS A 120 -7.98 1.30 -24.08
N ASN A 121 -7.27 2.24 -24.69
CA ASN A 121 -5.91 2.63 -24.31
C ASN A 121 -5.84 3.14 -22.89
N ASN A 122 -6.77 3.99 -22.46
CA ASN A 122 -6.83 4.51 -21.09
C ASN A 122 -7.06 3.38 -20.07
N ARG A 123 -7.99 2.45 -20.35
CA ARG A 123 -8.23 1.28 -19.49
C ARG A 123 -6.97 0.42 -19.32
N ILE A 124 -6.29 0.12 -20.42
CA ILE A 124 -5.04 -0.64 -20.39
C ILE A 124 -3.99 0.10 -19.57
N ALA A 125 -3.83 1.41 -19.79
CA ALA A 125 -2.83 2.22 -19.10
C ALA A 125 -3.07 2.29 -17.58
N VAL A 126 -4.30 2.56 -17.10
CA VAL A 126 -4.58 2.63 -15.66
C VAL A 126 -4.47 1.26 -14.99
N THR A 127 -4.83 0.20 -15.70
CA THR A 127 -4.60 -1.19 -15.25
C THR A 127 -3.10 -1.47 -15.08
N GLU A 128 -2.29 -1.04 -16.04
CA GLU A 128 -0.84 -1.21 -16.03
C GLU A 128 -0.16 -0.41 -14.91
N ILE A 129 -0.55 0.85 -14.70
CA ILE A 129 -0.05 1.68 -13.60
C ILE A 129 -0.33 1.02 -12.25
N THR A 130 -1.53 0.48 -12.07
CA THR A 130 -1.92 -0.25 -10.86
C THR A 130 -1.10 -1.54 -10.68
N ALA A 131 -0.83 -2.26 -11.77
CA ALA A 131 0.01 -3.46 -11.75
C ALA A 131 1.47 -3.12 -11.41
N VAL A 132 2.03 -2.06 -11.99
CA VAL A 132 3.39 -1.57 -11.67
C VAL A 132 3.52 -1.21 -10.18
N TYR A 133 2.53 -0.47 -9.63
CA TYR A 133 2.50 -0.19 -8.19
C TYR A 133 2.51 -1.49 -7.37
N THR A 134 1.65 -2.44 -7.71
CA THR A 134 1.54 -3.72 -7.00
C THR A 134 2.83 -4.54 -7.06
N TRP A 135 3.45 -4.64 -8.23
CA TRP A 135 4.74 -5.31 -8.41
C TRP A 135 5.84 -4.64 -7.60
N SER A 136 5.86 -3.31 -7.53
CA SER A 136 6.83 -2.59 -6.70
C SER A 136 6.68 -2.93 -5.22
N VAL A 137 5.44 -3.12 -4.73
CA VAL A 137 5.18 -3.57 -3.36
C VAL A 137 5.76 -4.96 -3.12
N LEU A 138 5.56 -5.90 -4.04
CA LEU A 138 6.09 -7.25 -3.94
C LEU A 138 7.62 -7.25 -3.89
N VAL A 139 8.27 -6.58 -4.84
CA VAL A 139 9.74 -6.52 -4.90
C VAL A 139 10.32 -5.82 -3.67
N ASN A 140 9.73 -4.71 -3.23
CA ASN A 140 10.20 -3.99 -2.06
C ASN A 140 9.97 -4.75 -0.74
N THR A 141 9.14 -5.79 -0.76
CA THR A 141 8.83 -6.60 0.42
C THR A 141 9.66 -7.87 0.50
N TRP A 142 9.90 -8.54 -0.64
CA TRP A 142 10.55 -9.87 -0.68
C TRP A 142 11.88 -9.90 -1.44
N GLY A 143 12.19 -8.90 -2.26
CA GLY A 143 13.30 -8.95 -3.22
C GLY A 143 12.90 -9.68 -4.49
N ASP A 144 13.60 -10.74 -4.83
CA ASP A 144 13.28 -11.60 -5.98
C ASP A 144 11.91 -12.26 -5.77
N VAL A 145 11.08 -12.26 -6.81
CA VAL A 145 9.72 -12.81 -6.77
C VAL A 145 9.35 -13.46 -8.11
N PRO A 146 8.40 -14.39 -8.16
CA PRO A 146 7.82 -14.83 -9.43
C PRO A 146 7.21 -13.65 -10.17
N TYR A 147 7.70 -13.36 -11.38
CA TYR A 147 7.28 -12.20 -12.16
C TYR A 147 6.93 -12.59 -13.61
N THR A 148 7.89 -13.00 -14.43
CA THR A 148 7.67 -13.29 -15.85
C THR A 148 6.82 -14.54 -16.08
N GLU A 149 6.92 -15.54 -15.21
CA GLU A 149 6.12 -16.76 -15.25
C GLU A 149 4.92 -16.73 -14.29
N ALA A 150 4.78 -15.67 -13.48
CA ALA A 150 3.64 -15.52 -12.60
C ALA A 150 2.33 -15.37 -13.37
N LEU A 151 1.25 -15.89 -12.79
CA LEU A 151 -0.11 -15.80 -13.36
C LEU A 151 -0.23 -16.47 -14.75
N THR A 152 0.67 -17.38 -15.09
CA THR A 152 0.62 -18.22 -16.29
C THR A 152 0.24 -19.66 -15.92
N ASP A 153 0.26 -20.57 -16.88
CA ASP A 153 -0.01 -21.99 -16.64
C ASP A 153 1.21 -22.75 -16.04
N VAL A 154 2.26 -22.03 -15.65
CA VAL A 154 3.46 -22.60 -15.01
C VAL A 154 3.17 -22.86 -13.54
N ASN A 155 3.17 -24.15 -13.14
CA ASN A 155 2.86 -24.55 -11.76
C ASN A 155 3.95 -24.19 -10.74
N GLN A 156 5.22 -24.10 -11.17
CA GLN A 156 6.37 -23.77 -10.37
C GLN A 156 7.15 -22.62 -11.05
N PRO A 157 6.63 -21.37 -10.97
CA PRO A 157 7.23 -20.24 -11.63
C PRO A 157 8.63 -19.95 -11.03
N LYS A 158 9.57 -19.58 -11.90
CA LYS A 158 10.87 -19.10 -11.45
C LYS A 158 10.73 -17.76 -10.73
N TYR A 159 11.68 -17.48 -9.86
CA TYR A 159 11.83 -16.15 -9.25
C TYR A 159 12.73 -15.32 -10.15
N ASP A 160 12.28 -14.14 -10.50
CA ASP A 160 13.05 -13.19 -11.31
C ASP A 160 13.82 -12.25 -10.39
N ASP A 161 14.99 -11.81 -10.85
CA ASP A 161 15.86 -10.88 -10.14
C ASP A 161 15.18 -9.52 -9.91
N ALA A 162 15.22 -9.02 -8.71
CA ALA A 162 14.52 -7.82 -8.27
C ALA A 162 14.95 -6.55 -9.04
N ALA A 163 16.24 -6.41 -9.37
CA ALA A 163 16.73 -5.26 -10.14
C ALA A 163 16.24 -5.33 -11.58
N SER A 164 16.19 -6.53 -12.17
CA SER A 164 15.65 -6.76 -13.51
C SER A 164 14.15 -6.46 -13.56
N ILE A 165 13.39 -6.85 -12.52
CA ILE A 165 11.97 -6.50 -12.41
C ILE A 165 11.82 -4.97 -12.36
N TYR A 166 12.60 -4.27 -11.54
CA TYR A 166 12.54 -2.80 -11.46
C TYR A 166 12.79 -2.12 -12.81
N ALA A 167 13.77 -2.59 -13.59
CA ALA A 167 14.03 -2.06 -14.93
C ALA A 167 12.81 -2.24 -15.87
N ASP A 168 12.14 -3.38 -15.80
CA ASP A 168 10.90 -3.63 -16.56
C ASP A 168 9.74 -2.76 -16.06
N LEU A 169 9.62 -2.52 -14.75
CA LEU A 169 8.57 -1.65 -14.21
C LEU A 169 8.68 -0.22 -14.74
N PHE A 170 9.89 0.33 -14.94
CA PHE A 170 10.07 1.63 -15.61
C PHE A 170 9.60 1.59 -17.06
N THR A 171 9.97 0.55 -17.80
CA THR A 171 9.56 0.38 -19.21
C THR A 171 8.04 0.31 -19.33
N ARG A 172 7.39 -0.49 -18.49
CA ARG A 172 5.94 -0.66 -18.45
C ARG A 172 5.23 0.64 -18.07
N LEU A 173 5.75 1.35 -17.07
CA LEU A 173 5.18 2.61 -16.60
C LEU A 173 5.31 3.71 -17.67
N ASP A 174 6.44 3.79 -18.37
CA ASP A 174 6.64 4.74 -19.46
C ASP A 174 5.70 4.46 -20.64
N ALA A 175 5.49 3.20 -20.98
CA ALA A 175 4.51 2.81 -22.00
C ALA A 175 3.07 3.20 -21.58
N ALA A 176 2.69 2.98 -20.32
CA ALA A 176 1.39 3.36 -19.79
C ALA A 176 1.19 4.88 -19.78
N ILE A 177 2.19 5.65 -19.37
CA ILE A 177 2.18 7.12 -19.43
C ILE A 177 1.95 7.62 -20.87
N ALA A 178 2.66 7.05 -21.83
CA ALA A 178 2.54 7.44 -23.25
C ALA A 178 1.19 7.05 -23.86
N GLN A 179 0.47 6.09 -23.27
CA GLN A 179 -0.80 5.59 -23.78
C GLN A 179 -2.02 6.38 -23.27
N ILE A 180 -1.89 7.07 -22.10
CA ILE A 180 -2.98 7.87 -21.54
C ILE A 180 -3.28 9.08 -22.42
N THR A 181 -4.57 9.25 -22.74
CA THR A 181 -5.11 10.42 -23.42
C THR A 181 -6.29 10.99 -22.64
N PRO A 182 -6.63 12.29 -22.81
CA PRO A 182 -7.84 12.85 -22.22
C PRO A 182 -9.07 12.06 -22.63
N GLY A 183 -9.89 11.64 -21.67
CA GLY A 183 -11.10 10.87 -21.92
C GLY A 183 -11.47 9.94 -20.77
N SER A 184 -12.36 9.00 -21.04
CA SER A 184 -12.80 7.99 -20.08
C SER A 184 -11.86 6.81 -19.96
N ASN A 185 -11.95 6.10 -18.81
CA ASN A 185 -11.35 4.79 -18.57
C ASN A 185 -12.43 3.76 -18.14
N PHE A 186 -12.58 3.48 -16.86
CA PHE A 186 -13.52 2.51 -16.30
C PHE A 186 -14.77 3.16 -15.69
N GLY A 187 -14.96 4.47 -15.82
CA GLY A 187 -16.07 5.18 -15.23
C GLY A 187 -16.14 5.00 -13.71
N GLY A 188 -17.31 4.75 -13.17
CA GLY A 188 -17.53 4.53 -11.74
C GLY A 188 -16.85 3.28 -11.15
N SER A 189 -16.20 2.44 -11.97
CA SER A 189 -15.34 1.34 -11.48
C SER A 189 -13.90 1.80 -11.19
N ASP A 190 -13.52 2.99 -11.62
CA ASP A 190 -12.29 3.66 -11.18
C ASP A 190 -12.49 4.28 -9.80
N LEU A 191 -12.26 3.48 -8.77
CA LEU A 191 -12.48 3.85 -7.37
C LEU A 191 -11.40 4.79 -6.81
N LEU A 192 -10.35 5.10 -7.60
CA LEU A 192 -9.27 5.97 -7.16
C LEU A 192 -9.49 7.42 -7.62
N TYR A 193 -9.77 7.61 -8.90
CA TYR A 193 -9.90 8.93 -9.52
C TYR A 193 -11.20 9.15 -10.29
N ASN A 194 -12.14 8.21 -10.19
CA ASN A 194 -13.47 8.34 -10.78
C ASN A 194 -13.44 8.78 -12.26
N ASP A 195 -12.67 8.05 -13.07
CA ASP A 195 -12.52 8.26 -14.52
C ASP A 195 -11.62 9.45 -14.95
N ASP A 196 -10.94 10.12 -14.01
CA ASP A 196 -10.04 11.23 -14.31
C ASP A 196 -8.67 10.74 -14.80
N THR A 197 -8.49 10.72 -16.13
CA THR A 197 -7.23 10.32 -16.76
C THR A 197 -6.08 11.31 -16.51
N ALA A 198 -6.36 12.59 -16.25
CA ALA A 198 -5.31 13.56 -15.92
C ALA A 198 -4.75 13.31 -14.51
N ALA A 199 -5.60 12.93 -13.55
CA ALA A 199 -5.18 12.52 -12.21
C ALA A 199 -4.34 11.22 -12.28
N TRP A 200 -4.75 10.24 -13.10
CA TRP A 200 -3.96 9.04 -13.35
C TRP A 200 -2.57 9.33 -13.94
N LEU A 201 -2.47 10.29 -14.86
CA LEU A 201 -1.20 10.71 -15.44
C LEU A 201 -0.27 11.32 -14.39
N LYS A 202 -0.81 12.20 -13.52
CA LYS A 202 -0.05 12.75 -12.39
C LYS A 202 0.39 11.66 -11.41
N PHE A 203 -0.48 10.69 -11.12
CA PHE A 203 -0.13 9.55 -10.27
C PHE A 203 0.99 8.71 -10.90
N ALA A 204 0.93 8.42 -12.20
CA ALA A 204 1.96 7.65 -12.89
C ALA A 204 3.34 8.34 -12.85
N HIS A 205 3.41 9.65 -13.08
CA HIS A 205 4.65 10.41 -12.93
C HIS A 205 5.16 10.44 -11.49
N SER A 206 4.27 10.56 -10.51
CA SER A 206 4.60 10.50 -9.08
C SER A 206 5.12 9.11 -8.68
N LEU A 207 4.48 8.04 -9.17
CA LEU A 207 4.93 6.66 -8.99
C LEU A 207 6.32 6.45 -9.63
N LYS A 208 6.54 7.00 -10.84
CA LYS A 208 7.86 6.92 -11.48
C LYS A 208 8.94 7.57 -10.63
N MET A 209 8.67 8.72 -10.03
CA MET A 209 9.60 9.36 -9.08
C MET A 209 9.83 8.52 -7.83
N LYS A 210 8.78 7.87 -7.29
CA LYS A 210 8.89 6.97 -6.13
C LYS A 210 9.77 5.76 -6.45
N LEU A 211 9.57 5.11 -7.58
CA LEU A 211 10.42 4.00 -8.03
C LEU A 211 11.88 4.48 -8.23
N ALA A 212 12.06 5.65 -8.83
CA ALA A 212 13.36 6.22 -9.11
C ALA A 212 14.15 6.53 -7.84
N ILE A 213 13.54 7.18 -6.85
CA ILE A 213 14.26 7.51 -5.60
C ILE A 213 14.64 6.27 -4.82
N THR A 214 13.91 5.15 -4.99
CA THR A 214 14.27 3.86 -4.39
C THR A 214 15.59 3.33 -4.95
N LEU A 215 15.92 3.63 -6.21
CA LEU A 215 17.18 3.24 -6.84
C LEU A 215 18.35 4.20 -6.59
N ALA A 216 18.13 5.31 -5.88
CA ALA A 216 19.09 6.42 -5.81
C ALA A 216 20.50 6.04 -5.33
N ASP A 217 20.64 4.99 -4.53
CA ASP A 217 21.92 4.53 -3.98
C ASP A 217 22.56 3.35 -4.77
N VAL A 218 21.82 2.73 -5.71
CA VAL A 218 22.31 1.61 -6.55
C VAL A 218 22.37 1.95 -8.04
N ASP A 219 21.47 2.82 -8.54
CA ASP A 219 21.47 3.32 -9.91
C ASP A 219 21.07 4.81 -9.95
N ALA A 220 22.00 5.64 -9.51
CA ALA A 220 21.81 7.09 -9.43
C ALA A 220 21.50 7.71 -10.79
N ALA A 221 22.03 7.17 -11.90
CA ALA A 221 21.82 7.72 -13.24
C ALA A 221 20.37 7.56 -13.70
N THR A 222 19.82 6.34 -13.58
CA THR A 222 18.42 6.07 -13.88
C THR A 222 17.50 6.86 -12.95
N ALA A 223 17.80 6.90 -11.66
CA ALA A 223 17.03 7.65 -10.67
C ALA A 223 16.95 9.13 -11.01
N GLN A 224 18.08 9.78 -11.26
CA GLN A 224 18.16 11.22 -11.62
C GLN A 224 17.40 11.51 -12.92
N ALA A 225 17.57 10.70 -13.96
CA ALA A 225 16.91 10.88 -15.25
C ALA A 225 15.38 10.76 -15.13
N ALA A 226 14.89 9.74 -14.42
CA ALA A 226 13.47 9.51 -14.24
C ALA A 226 12.79 10.63 -13.41
N ILE A 227 13.45 11.11 -12.35
CA ILE A 227 12.92 12.24 -11.56
C ILE A 227 12.94 13.53 -12.38
N THR A 228 14.01 13.81 -13.12
CA THR A 228 14.11 15.02 -13.96
C THR A 228 12.96 15.09 -14.97
N THR A 229 12.60 13.98 -15.59
CA THR A 229 11.53 13.94 -16.60
C THR A 229 10.13 14.00 -15.99
N SER A 230 9.94 13.59 -14.72
CA SER A 230 8.62 13.46 -14.09
C SER A 230 8.30 14.59 -13.09
N ALA A 231 9.29 15.32 -12.60
CA ALA A 231 9.14 16.29 -11.50
C ALA A 231 8.04 17.35 -11.73
N SER A 232 7.91 17.86 -12.95
CA SER A 232 6.91 18.89 -13.30
C SER A 232 5.53 18.33 -13.66
N GLN A 233 5.37 17.00 -13.68
CA GLN A 233 4.18 16.31 -14.15
C GLN A 233 3.51 15.45 -13.08
N GLY A 234 4.14 15.30 -11.90
CA GLY A 234 3.58 14.60 -10.75
C GLY A 234 2.53 15.41 -9.99
N PHE A 235 2.24 14.99 -8.78
CA PHE A 235 1.34 15.71 -7.88
C PHE A 235 1.83 17.12 -7.58
N THR A 236 0.91 18.07 -7.56
CA THR A 236 1.18 19.50 -7.32
C THR A 236 0.46 20.05 -6.09
N SER A 237 -0.45 19.27 -5.51
CA SER A 237 -1.19 19.64 -4.31
C SER A 237 -1.82 18.40 -3.67
N ASN A 238 -2.35 18.54 -2.45
CA ASN A 238 -3.13 17.48 -1.77
C ASN A 238 -4.39 17.04 -2.54
N ALA A 239 -4.88 17.85 -3.49
CA ALA A 239 -6.02 17.46 -4.33
C ALA A 239 -5.65 16.36 -5.35
N ASP A 240 -4.36 16.17 -5.63
CA ASP A 240 -3.87 15.15 -6.54
C ASP A 240 -3.62 13.79 -5.85
N ASN A 241 -3.72 13.73 -4.52
CA ASN A 241 -3.43 12.53 -3.74
C ASN A 241 -4.15 11.30 -4.30
N ALA A 242 -3.45 10.18 -4.38
CA ALA A 242 -4.02 8.88 -4.72
C ALA A 242 -4.80 8.33 -3.51
N ALA A 243 -5.97 8.90 -3.30
CA ALA A 243 -6.84 8.66 -2.16
C ALA A 243 -8.02 7.76 -2.54
N PHE A 244 -8.06 6.56 -1.97
CA PHE A 244 -9.18 5.65 -2.13
C PHE A 244 -10.27 5.99 -1.11
N ALA A 245 -11.46 6.38 -1.62
CA ALA A 245 -12.59 6.73 -0.79
C ALA A 245 -13.36 5.47 -0.34
N TYR A 246 -13.45 5.28 0.98
CA TYR A 246 -14.30 4.25 1.57
C TYR A 246 -15.73 4.76 1.78
N LEU A 247 -16.65 3.83 2.01
CA LEU A 247 -18.06 4.12 2.29
C LEU A 247 -18.40 3.87 3.77
N ASN A 248 -19.44 4.52 4.25
CA ASN A 248 -19.92 4.34 5.63
C ASN A 248 -20.55 2.97 5.92
N THR A 249 -20.63 2.07 4.94
CA THR A 249 -21.32 0.78 5.06
C THR A 249 -20.40 -0.38 4.70
N THR A 250 -20.53 -1.48 5.47
CA THR A 250 -19.88 -2.75 5.15
C THR A 250 -20.46 -3.36 3.87
N PRO A 251 -19.65 -4.04 3.05
CA PRO A 251 -18.23 -4.37 3.23
C PRO A 251 -17.25 -3.31 2.66
N ASN A 252 -17.73 -2.13 2.31
CA ASN A 252 -16.95 -1.10 1.61
C ASN A 252 -16.44 0.00 2.55
N ASN A 253 -16.43 -0.24 3.85
CA ASN A 253 -15.85 0.63 4.86
C ASN A 253 -14.35 0.37 5.06
N ASN A 254 -13.65 1.37 5.59
CA ASN A 254 -12.22 1.28 5.88
C ASN A 254 -11.91 0.12 6.84
N PRO A 255 -10.95 -0.77 6.53
CA PRO A 255 -10.57 -1.90 7.38
C PRO A 255 -10.11 -1.50 8.79
N ILE A 256 -9.56 -0.29 8.96
CA ILE A 256 -9.20 0.23 10.29
C ILE A 256 -10.46 0.40 11.14
N SER A 257 -11.52 0.95 10.57
CA SER A 257 -12.80 1.12 11.26
C SER A 257 -13.37 -0.21 11.74
N ALA A 258 -13.37 -1.24 10.90
CA ALA A 258 -13.85 -2.57 11.27
C ALA A 258 -13.08 -3.18 12.46
N ASN A 259 -11.83 -2.79 12.67
CA ASN A 259 -10.95 -3.33 13.73
C ASN A 259 -10.85 -2.45 14.98
N LEU A 260 -11.05 -1.14 14.87
CA LEU A 260 -10.78 -0.19 15.96
C LEU A 260 -11.99 0.67 16.37
N ASN A 261 -13.00 0.83 15.50
CA ASN A 261 -14.14 1.68 15.84
C ASN A 261 -15.05 0.96 16.84
N PRO A 262 -15.35 1.55 18.02
CA PRO A 262 -16.17 0.94 19.06
C PRO A 262 -17.60 0.59 18.63
N VAL A 263 -18.09 1.16 17.50
CA VAL A 263 -19.40 0.82 16.92
C VAL A 263 -19.38 -0.60 16.33
N TYR A 264 -18.24 -1.06 15.81
CA TYR A 264 -18.12 -2.35 15.12
C TYR A 264 -17.38 -3.41 15.93
N THR A 265 -16.59 -3.00 16.93
CA THR A 265 -15.75 -3.93 17.69
C THR A 265 -15.54 -3.46 19.12
N SER A 266 -15.40 -4.39 20.05
CA SER A 266 -14.97 -4.13 21.43
C SER A 266 -13.46 -4.30 21.63
N ARG A 267 -12.69 -4.52 20.55
CA ARG A 267 -11.25 -4.75 20.62
C ARG A 267 -10.50 -3.49 21.06
N GLN A 268 -9.49 -3.69 21.89
CA GLN A 268 -8.61 -2.66 22.42
C GLN A 268 -7.14 -3.06 22.21
N ASP A 269 -6.81 -3.47 20.99
CA ASP A 269 -5.54 -4.14 20.69
C ASP A 269 -4.37 -3.17 20.45
N TYR A 270 -4.66 -1.89 20.16
CA TYR A 270 -3.64 -0.95 19.69
C TYR A 270 -3.63 0.34 20.50
N VAL A 271 -2.41 0.83 20.79
CA VAL A 271 -2.14 2.18 21.27
C VAL A 271 -1.06 2.83 20.40
N ALA A 272 -0.90 4.14 20.48
CA ALA A 272 0.17 4.88 19.81
C ALA A 272 1.54 4.37 20.27
N GLY A 273 2.51 4.24 19.37
CA GLY A 273 3.87 3.83 19.70
C GLY A 273 4.68 4.96 20.33
N GLU A 274 5.44 4.67 21.40
CA GLU A 274 6.24 5.66 22.14
C GLU A 274 7.24 6.41 21.23
N THR A 275 7.80 5.74 20.23
CA THR A 275 8.81 6.32 19.32
C THR A 275 8.25 7.50 18.55
N LEU A 276 7.12 7.33 17.87
CA LEU A 276 6.49 8.41 17.10
C LEU A 276 5.94 9.50 18.02
N VAL A 277 5.26 9.13 19.09
CA VAL A 277 4.68 10.08 20.04
C VAL A 277 5.76 10.95 20.68
N THR A 278 6.88 10.37 21.11
CA THR A 278 8.00 11.10 21.71
C THR A 278 8.62 12.07 20.71
N LEU A 279 8.86 11.61 19.47
CA LEU A 279 9.39 12.45 18.40
C LEU A 279 8.50 13.67 18.17
N MET A 280 7.19 13.47 18.02
CA MET A 280 6.23 14.54 17.78
C MET A 280 6.08 15.48 18.98
N ASN A 281 6.18 14.96 20.21
CA ASN A 281 6.15 15.77 21.42
C ASN A 281 7.38 16.68 21.54
N THR A 282 8.56 16.18 21.17
CA THR A 282 9.83 16.93 21.24
C THR A 282 9.80 18.20 20.39
N VAL A 283 9.14 18.16 19.24
CA VAL A 283 9.02 19.30 18.33
C VAL A 283 7.64 19.97 18.38
N ASN A 284 6.82 19.63 19.36
CA ASN A 284 5.46 20.15 19.50
C ASN A 284 4.66 20.10 18.17
N ASP A 285 4.71 18.95 17.50
CA ASP A 285 4.16 18.75 16.15
C ASP A 285 2.63 19.03 16.13
N PRO A 286 2.14 19.87 15.21
CA PRO A 286 0.72 20.24 15.15
C PRO A 286 -0.18 19.09 14.67
N ARG A 287 0.38 18.01 14.11
CA ARG A 287 -0.39 16.85 13.65
C ARG A 287 -0.82 15.91 14.77
N ARG A 288 -0.25 16.03 16.00
CA ARG A 288 -0.58 15.16 17.15
C ARG A 288 -2.08 14.98 17.41
N PRO A 289 -2.91 16.04 17.47
CA PRO A 289 -4.35 15.88 17.74
C PRO A 289 -5.12 15.19 16.63
N PHE A 290 -4.55 15.14 15.42
CA PHE A 290 -5.15 14.44 14.27
C PHE A 290 -4.67 12.98 14.17
N TYR A 291 -3.52 12.67 14.75
CA TYR A 291 -2.95 11.32 14.78
C TYR A 291 -3.47 10.52 15.96
N PHE A 292 -3.57 11.15 17.14
CA PHE A 292 -3.78 10.48 18.41
C PHE A 292 -4.85 11.15 19.26
N THR A 293 -5.51 10.36 20.11
CA THR A 293 -6.31 10.86 21.22
C THR A 293 -5.40 11.30 22.35
N ALA A 294 -5.77 12.37 23.07
CA ALA A 294 -5.06 12.78 24.29
C ALA A 294 -5.53 11.95 25.50
N VAL A 295 -4.63 11.68 26.43
CA VAL A 295 -4.91 11.09 27.75
C VAL A 295 -4.59 12.15 28.80
N ASN A 296 -5.61 12.62 29.53
CA ASN A 296 -5.47 13.72 30.53
C ASN A 296 -4.75 14.95 29.94
N GLY A 297 -5.04 15.31 28.69
CA GLY A 297 -4.45 16.45 28.00
C GLY A 297 -3.03 16.25 27.44
N ALA A 298 -2.46 15.06 27.56
CA ALA A 298 -1.12 14.71 27.03
C ALA A 298 -1.19 13.62 25.96
N TYR A 299 -0.20 13.58 25.08
CA TYR A 299 0.00 12.46 24.13
C TYR A 299 1.03 11.53 24.72
N LEU A 300 0.62 10.27 24.98
CA LEU A 300 1.41 9.26 25.67
C LEU A 300 1.51 8.01 24.77
N GLY A 301 2.73 7.61 24.42
CA GLY A 301 2.99 6.41 23.63
C GLY A 301 3.27 5.19 24.48
N GLY A 302 2.72 4.04 24.10
CA GLY A 302 3.02 2.75 24.70
C GLY A 302 4.39 2.23 24.28
N ARG A 303 5.07 1.50 25.17
CA ARG A 303 6.37 0.90 24.90
C ARG A 303 6.24 -0.24 23.88
N ILE A 304 7.17 -0.28 22.94
CA ILE A 304 7.15 -1.29 21.87
C ILE A 304 7.58 -2.66 22.41
N GLY A 305 6.78 -3.68 22.13
CA GLY A 305 7.10 -5.09 22.45
C GLY A 305 6.75 -5.53 23.87
N VAL A 306 6.00 -4.72 24.63
CA VAL A 306 5.50 -5.11 25.96
C VAL A 306 3.98 -4.88 26.03
N ASN A 307 3.33 -5.50 27.01
CA ASN A 307 1.92 -5.26 27.26
C ASN A 307 1.70 -3.81 27.71
N ASN A 308 0.71 -3.17 27.11
CA ASN A 308 0.36 -1.78 27.38
C ASN A 308 -1.10 -1.71 27.86
N ASP A 309 -1.34 -0.98 28.96
CA ASP A 309 -2.70 -0.70 29.40
C ASP A 309 -3.39 0.27 28.43
N TYR A 310 -4.50 -0.18 27.83
CA TYR A 310 -5.22 0.61 26.84
C TYR A 310 -5.67 1.98 27.35
N ALA A 311 -6.07 2.09 28.62
CA ALA A 311 -6.56 3.33 29.19
C ALA A 311 -5.44 4.37 29.41
N SER A 312 -4.21 3.91 29.63
CA SER A 312 -3.07 4.75 30.01
C SER A 312 -2.37 5.43 28.83
N TYR A 313 -2.61 4.99 27.60
CA TYR A 313 -1.90 5.49 26.41
C TYR A 313 -2.84 6.08 25.36
N SER A 314 -2.30 6.96 24.54
CA SER A 314 -2.97 7.53 23.36
C SER A 314 -3.33 6.43 22.34
N LYS A 315 -4.43 6.60 21.64
CA LYS A 315 -4.93 5.69 20.61
C LYS A 315 -4.88 6.40 19.24
N PRO A 316 -4.96 5.66 18.12
CA PRO A 316 -5.31 6.27 16.84
C PRO A 316 -6.54 7.16 17.00
N SER A 317 -6.52 8.34 16.36
CA SER A 317 -7.56 9.36 16.55
C SER A 317 -8.94 8.91 16.04
N ASP A 318 -9.98 9.58 16.51
CA ASP A 318 -11.35 9.33 16.07
C ASP A 318 -11.54 9.53 14.56
N ARG A 319 -10.72 10.38 13.92
CA ARG A 319 -10.72 10.57 12.47
C ARG A 319 -10.32 9.30 11.73
N ILE A 320 -9.25 8.63 12.17
CA ILE A 320 -8.68 7.45 11.48
C ILE A 320 -9.61 6.25 11.55
N ILE A 321 -10.39 6.13 12.62
CA ILE A 321 -11.32 5.01 12.83
C ILE A 321 -12.70 5.23 12.20
N GLN A 322 -12.92 6.32 11.44
CA GLN A 322 -14.18 6.50 10.73
C GLN A 322 -14.29 5.49 9.58
N PRO A 323 -15.50 4.98 9.31
CA PRO A 323 -15.69 3.98 8.26
C PRO A 323 -15.40 4.51 6.85
N ASP A 324 -15.57 5.79 6.61
CA ASP A 324 -15.31 6.49 5.34
C ASP A 324 -13.94 7.19 5.30
N PHE A 325 -13.09 7.00 6.31
CA PHE A 325 -11.75 7.57 6.26
C PHE A 325 -10.98 7.02 5.07
N GLU A 326 -10.52 7.90 4.20
CA GLU A 326 -9.81 7.54 2.99
C GLU A 326 -8.46 6.85 3.25
N ALA A 327 -8.01 6.03 2.31
CA ALA A 327 -6.67 5.44 2.35
C ALA A 327 -5.82 5.96 1.19
N LEU A 328 -4.59 6.34 1.52
CA LEU A 328 -3.63 6.88 0.54
C LEU A 328 -2.71 5.79 0.01
N LEU A 329 -2.65 5.62 -1.32
CA LEU A 329 -1.57 4.88 -1.98
C LEU A 329 -0.31 5.74 -2.12
N MET A 330 -0.49 7.03 -2.39
CA MET A 330 0.59 8.02 -2.47
C MET A 330 0.02 9.43 -2.26
N ASP A 331 0.80 10.34 -1.68
CA ASP A 331 0.38 11.71 -1.46
C ASP A 331 1.39 12.76 -1.96
N TYR A 332 0.92 14.00 -2.05
CA TYR A 332 1.75 15.14 -2.46
C TYR A 332 2.90 15.40 -1.50
N SER A 333 2.70 15.17 -0.20
CA SER A 333 3.78 15.30 0.78
C SER A 333 4.94 14.35 0.47
N GLU A 334 4.65 13.10 0.07
CA GLU A 334 5.67 12.13 -0.32
C GLU A 334 6.42 12.57 -1.57
N VAL A 335 5.72 13.09 -2.59
CA VAL A 335 6.35 13.62 -3.83
C VAL A 335 7.30 14.75 -3.48
N GLU A 336 6.89 15.70 -2.66
CA GLU A 336 7.73 16.82 -2.26
C GLU A 336 8.96 16.37 -1.45
N PHE A 337 8.86 15.33 -0.60
CA PHE A 337 10.05 14.75 0.04
C PHE A 337 10.99 14.07 -0.95
N ILE A 338 10.46 13.41 -2.00
CA ILE A 338 11.28 12.82 -3.07
C ILE A 338 12.04 13.95 -3.82
N LEU A 339 11.37 15.05 -4.13
CA LEU A 339 11.98 16.20 -4.80
C LEU A 339 13.00 16.91 -3.89
N ALA A 340 12.73 17.01 -2.57
CA ALA A 340 13.70 17.53 -1.61
C ALA A 340 15.00 16.71 -1.59
N GLU A 341 14.87 15.39 -1.63
CA GLU A 341 16.01 14.49 -1.68
C GLU A 341 16.74 14.56 -3.02
N ALA A 342 16.03 14.60 -4.15
CA ALA A 342 16.62 14.74 -5.48
C ALA A 342 17.38 16.06 -5.61
N ALA A 343 16.84 17.15 -5.08
CA ALA A 343 17.51 18.43 -5.01
C ALA A 343 18.79 18.39 -4.16
N ALA A 344 18.73 17.68 -3.00
CA ALA A 344 19.91 17.54 -2.12
C ALA A 344 21.00 16.65 -2.72
N ARG A 345 20.63 15.59 -3.45
CA ARG A 345 21.56 14.65 -4.06
C ARG A 345 22.20 15.16 -5.33
N TRP A 346 21.40 15.78 -6.21
CA TRP A 346 21.79 16.05 -7.60
C TRP A 346 21.60 17.50 -8.04
N GLY A 347 21.05 18.38 -7.19
CA GLY A 347 20.78 19.77 -7.54
C GLY A 347 19.71 19.95 -8.64
N ILE A 348 18.78 18.99 -8.77
CA ILE A 348 17.67 19.02 -9.73
C ILE A 348 16.36 19.39 -9.05
N ALA A 349 15.37 19.80 -9.86
CA ALA A 349 13.99 20.10 -9.44
C ALA A 349 13.84 21.29 -8.46
N GLY A 350 14.87 22.06 -8.17
CA GLY A 350 14.79 23.23 -7.27
C GLY A 350 15.74 23.15 -6.08
N THR A 351 15.32 23.67 -4.91
CA THR A 351 16.14 23.62 -3.70
C THR A 351 15.59 22.59 -2.69
N PRO A 352 16.48 21.93 -1.94
CA PRO A 352 16.03 20.95 -0.93
C PRO A 352 15.07 21.56 0.10
N GLU A 353 15.35 22.78 0.54
CA GLU A 353 14.55 23.48 1.56
C GLU A 353 13.13 23.79 1.05
N THR A 354 12.99 24.22 -0.19
CA THR A 354 11.67 24.53 -0.77
C THR A 354 10.77 23.33 -0.77
N HIS A 355 11.26 22.21 -1.25
CA HIS A 355 10.48 20.95 -1.29
C HIS A 355 10.26 20.34 0.09
N TYR A 356 11.24 20.38 0.97
CA TYR A 356 11.10 19.95 2.36
C TYR A 356 9.99 20.73 3.09
N ASN A 357 9.98 22.07 2.94
CA ASN A 357 8.96 22.92 3.54
C ASN A 357 7.57 22.67 2.93
N ALA A 358 7.48 22.47 1.61
CA ALA A 358 6.25 22.10 0.93
C ALA A 358 5.72 20.74 1.41
N ALA A 359 6.57 19.73 1.54
CA ALA A 359 6.22 18.41 2.02
C ALA A 359 5.62 18.44 3.43
N ILE A 360 6.27 19.14 4.37
CA ILE A 360 5.78 19.28 5.75
C ILE A 360 4.45 20.05 5.77
N THR A 361 4.34 21.13 5.01
CA THR A 361 3.11 21.93 4.90
C THR A 361 1.96 21.10 4.34
N ALA A 362 2.21 20.34 3.26
CA ALA A 362 1.24 19.44 2.65
C ALA A 362 0.74 18.38 3.66
N SER A 363 1.66 17.75 4.39
CA SER A 363 1.29 16.78 5.44
C SER A 363 0.44 17.42 6.55
N ILE A 364 0.85 18.58 7.09
CA ILE A 364 0.11 19.27 8.16
C ILE A 364 -1.31 19.63 7.68
N THR A 365 -1.43 20.20 6.47
CA THR A 365 -2.73 20.65 5.95
C THR A 365 -3.64 19.48 5.55
N TYR A 366 -3.09 18.40 5.01
CA TYR A 366 -3.84 17.17 4.73
C TYR A 366 -4.49 16.62 6.01
N TRP A 367 -3.76 16.60 7.11
CA TRP A 367 -4.28 16.10 8.39
C TRP A 367 -5.25 17.05 9.08
N GLY A 368 -5.42 18.27 8.61
CA GLY A 368 -6.39 19.25 9.14
C GLY A 368 -5.74 20.40 9.93
N GLY A 369 -4.42 20.46 9.95
CA GLY A 369 -3.72 21.63 10.47
C GLY A 369 -3.81 22.81 9.50
N THR A 370 -3.43 23.99 9.97
CA THR A 370 -3.46 25.23 9.18
C THR A 370 -2.10 25.60 8.62
N GLY A 371 -2.06 26.43 7.56
CA GLY A 371 -0.82 27.00 7.04
C GLY A 371 -0.04 27.81 8.08
N ALA A 372 -0.72 28.50 8.98
CA ALA A 372 -0.07 29.21 10.09
C ALA A 372 0.63 28.24 11.07
N GLN A 373 0.01 27.10 11.38
CA GLN A 373 0.65 26.06 12.19
C GLN A 373 1.86 25.45 11.47
N ALA A 374 1.77 25.23 10.14
CA ALA A 374 2.91 24.76 9.35
C ALA A 374 4.07 25.77 9.38
N LEU A 375 3.83 27.05 9.18
CA LEU A 375 4.85 28.09 9.28
C LEU A 375 5.49 28.14 10.67
N ALA A 376 4.71 28.09 11.74
CA ALA A 376 5.24 28.08 13.10
C ALA A 376 6.06 26.82 13.40
N TYR A 377 5.66 25.67 12.85
CA TYR A 377 6.39 24.41 12.97
C TYR A 377 7.74 24.46 12.24
N LEU A 378 7.75 24.96 11.00
CA LEU A 378 8.94 25.11 10.18
C LEU A 378 9.94 26.15 10.71
N ALA A 379 9.48 27.12 11.54
CA ALA A 379 10.35 28.10 12.15
C ALA A 379 11.15 27.55 13.36
N GLN A 380 10.84 26.35 13.84
CA GLN A 380 11.56 25.75 14.95
C GLN A 380 12.97 25.32 14.53
N PRO A 381 14.03 25.64 15.30
CA PRO A 381 15.42 25.30 14.93
C PRO A 381 15.66 23.80 14.70
N GLN A 382 14.89 22.92 15.36
CA GLN A 382 14.99 21.48 15.21
C GLN A 382 14.30 20.94 13.94
N VAL A 383 13.44 21.76 13.31
CA VAL A 383 12.64 21.41 12.13
C VAL A 383 13.14 22.11 10.88
N ALA A 384 13.49 23.41 10.98
CA ALA A 384 13.92 24.22 9.84
C ALA A 384 15.10 23.57 9.09
N TYR A 385 14.98 23.43 7.78
CA TYR A 385 15.98 22.71 6.96
C TYR A 385 17.40 23.23 7.15
N ALA A 386 17.56 24.57 7.28
CA ALA A 386 18.86 25.21 7.45
C ALA A 386 19.52 24.91 8.81
N THR A 387 18.74 24.74 9.88
CA THR A 387 19.25 24.64 11.26
C THR A 387 19.09 23.29 11.90
N ALA A 388 18.19 22.44 11.40
CA ALA A 388 18.03 21.08 11.89
C ALA A 388 19.35 20.30 11.76
N ALA A 389 19.65 19.50 12.78
CA ALA A 389 20.87 18.71 12.83
C ALA A 389 20.90 17.57 11.78
N GLY A 390 22.10 17.18 11.41
CA GLY A 390 22.35 16.01 10.57
C GLY A 390 22.36 16.29 9.07
N THR A 391 22.51 15.21 8.31
CA THR A 391 22.53 15.21 6.84
C THR A 391 21.14 15.43 6.27
N TYR A 392 21.03 15.63 4.95
CA TYR A 392 19.72 15.67 4.27
C TYR A 392 18.91 14.37 4.49
N LYS A 393 19.57 13.19 4.49
CA LYS A 393 18.92 11.91 4.79
C LYS A 393 18.23 11.93 6.15
N GLN A 394 18.91 12.45 7.17
CA GLN A 394 18.35 12.56 8.51
C GLN A 394 17.19 13.54 8.57
N LYS A 395 17.35 14.75 8.01
CA LYS A 395 16.30 15.78 8.03
C LYS A 395 15.04 15.31 7.31
N ILE A 396 15.21 14.80 6.10
CA ILE A 396 14.10 14.29 5.27
C ILE A 396 13.50 13.04 5.93
N GLY A 397 14.31 12.06 6.32
CA GLY A 397 13.84 10.80 6.91
C GLY A 397 13.00 11.01 8.16
N MET A 398 13.42 11.90 9.06
CA MET A 398 12.65 12.24 10.27
C MET A 398 11.27 12.81 9.96
N GLN A 399 11.19 13.78 9.05
CA GLN A 399 9.92 14.44 8.73
C GLN A 399 9.03 13.58 7.83
N LYS A 400 9.63 12.82 6.90
CA LYS A 400 8.92 11.87 6.06
C LYS A 400 8.32 10.74 6.88
N TYR A 401 9.04 10.21 7.88
CA TYR A 401 8.51 9.23 8.82
C TYR A 401 7.27 9.72 9.56
N ILE A 402 7.26 10.98 10.04
CA ILE A 402 6.07 11.57 10.65
C ILE A 402 4.93 11.70 9.62
N ALA A 403 5.24 12.19 8.41
CA ALA A 403 4.24 12.40 7.37
C ALA A 403 3.58 11.09 6.90
N LEU A 404 4.34 10.00 6.87
CA LEU A 404 3.88 8.65 6.51
C LEU A 404 3.14 7.91 7.65
N TYR A 405 2.63 8.65 8.64
CA TYR A 405 1.78 8.06 9.67
C TYR A 405 0.57 7.34 9.04
N ASN A 406 0.22 6.18 9.61
CA ASN A 406 -0.82 5.27 9.14
C ASN A 406 -0.52 4.57 7.78
N ARG A 407 0.59 4.89 7.13
CA ARG A 407 1.11 4.27 5.90
C ARG A 407 2.34 3.42 6.22
N GLY A 408 2.12 2.33 6.97
CA GLY A 408 3.20 1.50 7.53
C GLY A 408 4.14 0.94 6.47
N TYR A 409 3.63 0.55 5.30
CA TYR A 409 4.44 0.05 4.18
C TYR A 409 5.40 1.13 3.65
N ASP A 410 4.89 2.30 3.32
CA ASP A 410 5.71 3.39 2.78
C ASP A 410 6.74 3.86 3.82
N ALA A 411 6.35 3.97 5.09
CA ALA A 411 7.25 4.31 6.18
C ALA A 411 8.38 3.27 6.32
N TRP A 412 8.07 1.97 6.13
CA TRP A 412 9.05 0.90 6.20
C TRP A 412 10.03 0.89 5.02
N VAL A 413 9.56 1.16 3.80
CA VAL A 413 10.44 1.32 2.62
C VAL A 413 11.39 2.49 2.83
N GLU A 414 10.86 3.65 3.22
CA GLU A 414 11.66 4.86 3.39
C GLU A 414 12.61 4.80 4.57
N TRP A 415 12.21 4.13 5.65
CA TRP A 415 13.10 3.89 6.79
C TRP A 415 14.32 3.04 6.39
N ARG A 416 14.13 1.95 5.66
CA ARG A 416 15.25 1.12 5.17
C ARG A 416 16.18 1.88 4.23
N ARG A 417 15.62 2.78 3.42
CA ARG A 417 16.36 3.54 2.42
C ARG A 417 17.13 4.72 3.01
N LEU A 418 16.59 5.38 4.02
CA LEU A 418 17.15 6.60 4.61
C LEU A 418 17.85 6.35 5.95
N ASP A 419 17.60 5.24 6.64
CA ASP A 419 18.05 4.88 7.99
C ASP A 419 17.56 5.82 9.10
N TYR A 420 16.51 6.60 8.85
CA TYR A 420 15.96 7.54 9.83
C TYR A 420 14.43 7.47 9.92
N PRO A 421 13.89 7.61 11.16
CA PRO A 421 14.60 7.77 12.45
C PRO A 421 15.42 6.53 12.81
N ALA A 422 16.44 6.70 13.66
CA ALA A 422 17.18 5.58 14.21
C ALA A 422 16.29 4.80 15.19
N LEU A 423 15.54 3.85 14.67
CA LEU A 423 14.63 3.02 15.46
C LEU A 423 15.43 2.07 16.36
N ARG A 424 14.94 1.90 17.59
CA ARG A 424 15.46 0.87 18.49
C ARG A 424 14.64 -0.41 18.33
N PRO A 425 15.24 -1.59 18.39
CA PRO A 425 14.46 -2.83 18.43
C PRO A 425 13.42 -2.81 19.56
N ALA A 426 12.30 -3.51 19.33
CA ALA A 426 11.30 -3.72 20.35
C ALA A 426 11.88 -4.36 21.61
N ALA A 427 11.28 -4.12 22.76
CA ALA A 427 11.62 -4.91 23.95
C ALA A 427 11.32 -6.40 23.69
N GLU A 428 12.24 -7.27 24.12
CA GLU A 428 12.12 -8.72 23.90
C GLU A 428 11.96 -9.10 22.41
N ALA A 429 12.58 -8.35 21.49
CA ALA A 429 12.56 -8.62 20.07
C ALA A 429 13.11 -10.02 19.77
N GLU A 430 12.41 -10.78 18.90
CA GLU A 430 12.81 -12.13 18.47
C GLU A 430 13.80 -12.09 17.29
N SER A 431 13.93 -10.94 16.62
CA SER A 431 14.88 -10.71 15.53
C SER A 431 15.32 -9.24 15.49
N VAL A 432 16.12 -8.87 14.51
CA VAL A 432 16.32 -7.47 14.13
C VAL A 432 14.99 -6.88 13.64
N ILE A 433 14.88 -5.53 13.57
CA ILE A 433 13.76 -4.91 12.87
C ILE A 433 13.77 -5.43 11.43
N PRO A 434 12.69 -6.07 10.95
CA PRO A 434 12.74 -6.77 9.67
C PRO A 434 13.03 -5.84 8.50
N LEU A 435 13.96 -6.24 7.63
CA LEU A 435 14.30 -5.56 6.38
C LEU A 435 13.55 -6.16 5.18
N ARG A 436 12.96 -7.33 5.35
CA ARG A 436 12.09 -8.00 4.37
C ARG A 436 11.14 -8.98 5.06
N LEU A 437 10.14 -9.46 4.34
CA LEU A 437 9.42 -10.67 4.70
C LEU A 437 10.14 -11.89 4.10
N THR A 438 10.15 -13.00 4.83
CA THR A 438 10.62 -14.29 4.28
C THR A 438 9.65 -14.83 3.25
N TYR A 439 10.09 -15.69 2.36
CA TYR A 439 9.19 -16.35 1.40
C TYR A 439 8.12 -17.18 2.13
N PRO A 440 6.89 -17.21 1.61
CA PRO A 440 5.79 -17.98 2.21
C PRO A 440 6.13 -19.46 2.35
N THR A 441 5.65 -20.09 3.41
CA THR A 441 5.86 -21.53 3.67
C THR A 441 5.26 -22.41 2.56
N SER A 442 4.17 -21.97 1.91
CA SER A 442 3.59 -22.65 0.76
C SER A 442 4.56 -22.71 -0.42
N GLU A 443 5.26 -21.61 -0.71
CA GLU A 443 6.28 -21.54 -1.77
C GLU A 443 7.42 -22.50 -1.49
N ARG A 444 7.92 -22.55 -0.26
CA ARG A 444 8.96 -23.51 0.16
C ARG A 444 8.53 -24.98 0.00
N THR A 445 7.23 -25.24 -0.03
CA THR A 445 6.69 -26.59 -0.20
C THR A 445 6.37 -26.91 -1.66
N LEU A 446 5.71 -25.99 -2.36
CA LEU A 446 5.16 -26.22 -3.70
C LEU A 446 6.13 -25.84 -4.82
N ASN A 447 7.05 -24.88 -4.56
CA ASN A 447 8.01 -24.31 -5.54
C ASN A 447 9.45 -24.32 -4.99
N ARG A 448 9.80 -25.36 -4.25
CA ARG A 448 11.00 -25.43 -3.41
C ARG A 448 12.29 -25.07 -4.13
N SER A 449 12.55 -25.66 -5.30
CA SER A 449 13.81 -25.47 -6.02
C SER A 449 14.03 -24.01 -6.42
N ASN A 450 12.97 -23.32 -6.88
CA ASN A 450 13.05 -21.92 -7.28
C ASN A 450 13.19 -20.99 -6.07
N VAL A 451 12.51 -21.30 -4.95
CA VAL A 451 12.68 -20.56 -3.69
C VAL A 451 14.09 -20.69 -3.13
N GLU A 452 14.69 -21.90 -3.12
CA GLU A 452 16.06 -22.13 -2.65
C GLU A 452 17.07 -21.37 -3.51
N SER A 453 16.84 -21.33 -4.84
CA SER A 453 17.66 -20.55 -5.77
C SER A 453 17.57 -19.05 -5.50
N ALA A 454 16.36 -18.51 -5.35
CA ALA A 454 16.14 -17.11 -5.03
C ALA A 454 16.72 -16.73 -3.66
N ALA A 455 16.49 -17.56 -2.63
CA ALA A 455 17.08 -17.36 -1.31
C ALA A 455 18.60 -17.28 -1.36
N THR A 456 19.23 -18.14 -2.18
CA THR A 456 20.68 -18.11 -2.37
C THR A 456 21.14 -16.84 -3.07
N ALA A 457 20.41 -16.41 -4.11
CA ALA A 457 20.73 -15.21 -4.89
C ALA A 457 20.70 -13.92 -4.05
N ILE A 458 19.73 -13.79 -3.15
CA ILE A 458 19.60 -12.60 -2.27
C ILE A 458 20.46 -12.67 -1.00
N GLY A 459 21.23 -13.76 -0.78
CA GLY A 459 22.09 -13.91 0.38
C GLY A 459 21.43 -14.51 1.63
N GLY A 460 20.26 -15.12 1.49
CA GLY A 460 19.52 -15.82 2.55
C GLY A 460 18.05 -15.42 2.64
N ASP A 461 17.18 -16.32 3.10
CA ASP A 461 15.76 -16.05 3.29
C ASP A 461 15.46 -15.76 4.77
N GLU A 462 16.08 -14.70 5.29
CA GLU A 462 15.93 -14.22 6.67
C GLU A 462 15.33 -12.81 6.69
N VAL A 463 14.67 -12.45 7.78
CA VAL A 463 14.08 -11.10 7.93
C VAL A 463 15.11 -9.98 7.95
N GLY A 464 16.36 -10.28 8.29
CA GLY A 464 17.48 -9.33 8.30
C GLY A 464 18.25 -9.28 6.98
N THR A 465 17.89 -10.08 5.95
CA THR A 465 18.53 -10.02 4.64
C THR A 465 18.07 -8.76 3.91
N LYS A 466 19.04 -7.98 3.44
CA LYS A 466 18.76 -6.77 2.64
C LYS A 466 18.29 -7.12 1.25
N ILE A 467 17.42 -6.33 0.71
CA ILE A 467 17.05 -6.40 -0.71
C ILE A 467 17.98 -5.50 -1.55
N PHE A 468 17.98 -5.67 -2.86
CA PHE A 468 19.01 -5.14 -3.76
C PHE A 468 19.31 -3.63 -3.66
N TRP A 469 18.32 -2.81 -3.28
CA TRP A 469 18.49 -1.36 -3.15
C TRP A 469 18.80 -0.89 -1.72
N ASP A 470 18.71 -1.76 -0.72
CA ASP A 470 19.00 -1.45 0.69
C ASP A 470 20.50 -1.69 0.96
N VAL A 471 21.32 -0.68 0.75
CA VAL A 471 22.78 -0.78 0.77
C VAL A 471 23.45 -0.28 2.05
N PHE A 472 22.70 0.37 2.97
CA PHE A 472 23.23 0.95 4.21
C PHE A 472 22.81 0.19 5.47
#